data_ed8375834e9f4c8ad75a6b925ab1eebc
#
_entry.id   ed8375834e9f4c8ad75a6b925ab1eebc
#
_cell.length_a   1.000
_cell.length_b   1.000
_cell.length_c   1.000
_cell.angle_alpha   90.00
_cell.angle_beta   90.00
_cell.angle_gamma   90.00
#
_symmetry.space_group_name_H-M   'P 1'
#
loop_
_entity.id
_entity.type
_entity.pdbx_description
1 polymer ?
#
loop_
_entity_poly.entity_id
_entity_poly.type
_entity_poly.pdbx_seq_one_letter_code
_entity_poly.pdbx_strand_id
1 'polypeptide(L)'
;MKSTDPSTGAVLEEMKVPLAYGPKQKFIVRLEENTSNRKVAITLPRLYFEMTSIDYDPTRKTSPIQKYKTIINDNGGEVRVQYVPVPYNLSFELGVIAKSQDDALQITEQILPYFQPSFSVTLNMIPDMNEKRDIAVVLNNVSYEDTSVSYTHLTLPTKA
;
A
#
# COMPACT_ATOMS: atom_id res chain seq x y z
N MET A 1 11.08 -6.62 9.97
CA MET A 1 11.26 -6.23 11.36
C MET A 1 12.71 -6.52 11.74
N LYS A 2 13.41 -5.54 12.28
CA LYS A 2 14.80 -5.68 12.74
C LYS A 2 14.86 -5.23 14.18
N SER A 3 15.41 -6.06 15.04
CA SER A 3 15.77 -5.68 16.41
C SER A 3 17.27 -5.38 16.45
N THR A 4 17.64 -4.22 16.99
CA THR A 4 19.03 -3.78 17.09
C THR A 4 19.42 -3.58 18.55
N ASP A 5 20.65 -3.91 18.87
CA ASP A 5 21.22 -3.64 20.20
C ASP A 5 21.42 -2.11 20.33
N PRO A 6 20.84 -1.46 21.35
CA PRO A 6 20.96 -0.01 21.53
C PRO A 6 22.37 0.46 21.85
N SER A 7 23.25 -0.43 22.29
CA SER A 7 24.63 -0.09 22.69
C SER A 7 25.65 -0.24 21.55
N THR A 8 25.42 -1.17 20.64
CA THR A 8 26.37 -1.51 19.57
C THR A 8 25.85 -1.25 18.18
N GLY A 9 24.52 -1.04 18.01
CA GLY A 9 23.87 -0.93 16.72
C GLY A 9 23.87 -2.22 15.90
N ALA A 10 24.29 -3.34 16.49
CA ALA A 10 24.28 -4.63 15.83
C ALA A 10 22.85 -5.15 15.66
N VAL A 11 22.56 -5.75 14.50
CA VAL A 11 21.25 -6.40 14.25
C VAL A 11 21.20 -7.68 15.07
N LEU A 12 20.33 -7.72 16.08
CA LEU A 12 20.12 -8.88 16.94
C LEU A 12 19.22 -9.92 16.28
N GLU A 13 18.17 -9.46 15.63
CA GLU A 13 17.21 -10.32 14.96
C GLU A 13 16.59 -9.61 13.73
N GLU A 14 16.45 -10.35 12.64
CA GLU A 14 15.75 -9.89 11.45
C GLU A 14 14.61 -10.85 11.11
N MET A 15 13.37 -10.38 11.23
CA MET A 15 12.18 -11.14 10.88
C MET A 15 11.51 -10.56 9.64
N LYS A 16 11.30 -11.39 8.62
CA LYS A 16 10.53 -11.03 7.44
C LYS A 16 9.04 -11.11 7.74
N VAL A 17 8.37 -9.96 7.73
CA VAL A 17 6.92 -9.87 7.97
C VAL A 17 6.18 -10.05 6.64
N PRO A 18 5.30 -11.06 6.50
CA PRO A 18 4.56 -11.29 5.26
C PRO A 18 3.47 -10.22 5.07
N LEU A 19 3.30 -9.77 3.82
CA LEU A 19 2.25 -8.85 3.39
C LEU A 19 1.23 -9.61 2.55
N ALA A 20 -0.07 -9.40 2.78
CA ALA A 20 -1.13 -10.01 2.00
C ALA A 20 -2.27 -9.03 1.72
N TYR A 21 -2.88 -9.13 0.53
CA TYR A 21 -4.09 -8.40 0.19
C TYR A 21 -5.32 -9.08 0.79
N GLY A 22 -6.18 -8.31 1.43
CA GLY A 22 -7.47 -8.77 1.92
C GLY A 22 -7.96 -7.98 3.12
N PRO A 23 -9.28 -7.99 3.36
CA PRO A 23 -9.89 -7.27 4.47
C PRO A 23 -9.46 -7.83 5.84
N LYS A 24 -9.37 -6.94 6.83
CA LYS A 24 -9.03 -7.25 8.23
C LYS A 24 -9.79 -8.45 8.76
N GLN A 25 -11.10 -8.49 8.53
CA GLN A 25 -11.98 -9.54 9.03
C GLN A 25 -11.58 -10.95 8.55
N LYS A 26 -11.10 -11.06 7.31
CA LYS A 26 -10.66 -12.35 6.76
C LYS A 26 -9.46 -12.92 7.53
N PHE A 27 -8.58 -12.07 8.01
CA PHE A 27 -7.42 -12.50 8.80
C PHE A 27 -7.81 -12.83 10.24
N ILE A 28 -8.75 -12.07 10.83
CA ILE A 28 -9.27 -12.32 12.19
C ILE A 28 -9.98 -13.67 12.23
N VAL A 29 -10.90 -13.94 11.32
CA VAL A 29 -11.62 -15.23 11.26
C VAL A 29 -10.64 -16.39 11.14
N ARG A 30 -9.60 -16.27 10.32
CA ARG A 30 -8.57 -17.31 10.20
C ARG A 30 -7.73 -17.50 11.47
N LEU A 31 -7.54 -16.45 12.26
CA LEU A 31 -6.86 -16.55 13.56
C LEU A 31 -7.75 -17.25 14.57
N GLU A 32 -9.05 -16.98 14.56
CA GLU A 32 -10.03 -17.60 15.44
C GLU A 32 -10.27 -19.09 15.08
N GLU A 33 -10.35 -19.41 13.78
CA GLU A 33 -10.48 -20.80 13.31
C GLU A 33 -9.29 -21.68 13.71
N ASN A 34 -8.11 -21.09 13.91
CA ASN A 34 -6.91 -21.81 14.33
C ASN A 34 -7.02 -22.40 15.77
N THR A 35 -7.98 -21.90 16.56
CA THR A 35 -8.24 -22.37 17.92
C THR A 35 -9.03 -23.69 17.95
N SER A 36 -9.71 -24.04 16.87
CA SER A 36 -10.50 -25.27 16.76
C SER A 36 -9.97 -26.24 15.69
N ASN A 37 -8.94 -27.02 16.04
CA ASN A 37 -8.53 -28.29 15.39
C ASN A 37 -8.15 -28.29 13.89
N ARG A 38 -7.97 -27.17 13.19
CA ARG A 38 -7.42 -27.12 11.83
C ARG A 38 -6.10 -26.38 11.79
N LYS A 39 -5.02 -27.08 11.48
CA LYS A 39 -3.63 -26.59 11.37
C LYS A 39 -3.42 -25.64 10.16
N VAL A 40 -4.08 -24.52 10.10
CA VAL A 40 -3.69 -23.42 9.20
C VAL A 40 -3.04 -22.34 10.05
N ALA A 41 -1.76 -22.54 10.36
CA ALA A 41 -0.99 -21.61 11.15
C ALA A 41 -0.78 -20.29 10.36
N ILE A 42 -1.48 -19.23 10.78
CA ILE A 42 -1.11 -17.89 10.37
C ILE A 42 0.05 -17.45 11.24
N THR A 43 1.18 -17.16 10.60
CA THR A 43 2.34 -16.59 11.28
C THR A 43 2.06 -15.12 11.60
N LEU A 44 2.25 -14.72 12.84
CA LEU A 44 2.27 -13.33 13.31
C LEU A 44 3.71 -12.95 13.68
N PRO A 45 4.12 -11.70 13.49
CA PRO A 45 3.36 -10.56 12.96
C PRO A 45 3.09 -10.64 11.46
N ARG A 46 2.03 -9.96 11.00
CA ARG A 46 1.61 -9.93 9.60
C ARG A 46 1.09 -8.55 9.18
N LEU A 47 1.37 -8.19 7.94
CA LEU A 47 0.80 -7.02 7.28
C LEU A 47 -0.35 -7.45 6.36
N TYR A 48 -1.39 -6.64 6.32
CA TYR A 48 -2.46 -6.75 5.31
C TYR A 48 -2.73 -5.37 4.71
N PHE A 49 -3.24 -5.35 3.50
CA PHE A 49 -3.77 -4.12 2.90
C PHE A 49 -5.05 -4.41 2.13
N GLU A 50 -5.93 -3.43 2.13
CA GLU A 50 -7.17 -3.47 1.36
C GLU A 50 -7.48 -2.11 0.76
N MET A 51 -8.18 -2.12 -0.38
CA MET A 51 -8.71 -0.91 -0.99
C MET A 51 -10.05 -0.60 -0.35
N THR A 52 -10.18 0.59 0.25
CA THR A 52 -11.39 1.00 0.99
C THR A 52 -12.33 1.84 0.16
N SER A 53 -11.82 2.71 -0.72
CA SER A 53 -12.65 3.51 -1.61
C SER A 53 -11.96 3.87 -2.92
N ILE A 54 -12.79 4.20 -3.92
CA ILE A 54 -12.41 4.79 -5.21
C ILE A 54 -13.30 6.01 -5.40
N ASP A 55 -12.71 7.20 -5.36
CA ASP A 55 -13.45 8.45 -5.42
C ASP A 55 -13.02 9.27 -6.64
N TYR A 56 -14.00 9.75 -7.43
CA TYR A 56 -13.73 10.65 -8.54
C TYR A 56 -13.25 12.01 -8.04
N ASP A 57 -12.18 12.56 -8.64
CA ASP A 57 -11.65 13.87 -8.28
C ASP A 57 -12.10 14.94 -9.30
N PRO A 58 -13.16 15.73 -8.99
CA PRO A 58 -13.64 16.76 -9.88
C PRO A 58 -12.69 17.95 -10.04
N THR A 59 -11.74 18.12 -9.11
CA THR A 59 -10.80 19.26 -9.14
C THR A 59 -9.74 19.08 -10.22
N ARG A 60 -9.40 17.84 -10.56
CA ARG A 60 -8.43 17.48 -11.61
C ARG A 60 -9.11 17.10 -12.93
N LYS A 61 -10.40 17.41 -13.08
CA LYS A 61 -11.16 17.10 -14.30
C LYS A 61 -10.53 17.76 -15.52
N THR A 62 -10.20 16.95 -16.52
CA THR A 62 -9.77 17.39 -17.84
C THR A 62 -10.92 17.31 -18.84
N SER A 63 -10.81 18.04 -19.96
CA SER A 63 -11.80 17.97 -21.02
C SER A 63 -11.88 16.56 -21.62
N PRO A 64 -13.08 15.96 -21.76
CA PRO A 64 -13.22 14.61 -22.33
C PRO A 64 -12.82 14.53 -23.82
N ILE A 65 -12.66 15.67 -24.50
CA ILE A 65 -12.27 15.75 -25.91
C ILE A 65 -10.75 15.76 -26.05
N GLN A 66 -10.02 16.05 -24.98
CA GLN A 66 -8.55 16.15 -25.02
C GLN A 66 -7.92 14.79 -25.30
N LYS A 67 -6.98 14.75 -26.23
CA LYS A 67 -6.26 13.54 -26.64
C LYS A 67 -4.77 13.76 -26.63
N TYR A 68 -4.02 12.78 -26.17
CA TYR A 68 -2.58 12.69 -26.37
C TYR A 68 -2.28 11.93 -27.66
N LYS A 69 -1.31 12.44 -28.44
CA LYS A 69 -0.82 11.79 -29.64
C LYS A 69 0.66 11.50 -29.48
N THR A 70 1.07 10.28 -29.73
CA THR A 70 2.47 9.86 -29.71
C THR A 70 2.82 9.16 -31.03
N ILE A 71 3.97 9.52 -31.60
CA ILE A 71 4.52 8.86 -32.79
C ILE A 71 5.46 7.75 -32.30
N ILE A 72 5.19 6.50 -32.71
CA ILE A 72 5.93 5.32 -32.23
C ILE A 72 7.09 4.95 -33.16
N ASN A 73 7.02 5.30 -34.44
CA ASN A 73 8.06 4.97 -35.42
C ASN A 73 8.51 6.20 -36.20
N ASP A 74 9.84 6.44 -36.22
CA ASP A 74 10.48 7.51 -36.99
C ASP A 74 10.40 7.31 -38.52
N ASN A 75 10.09 6.09 -38.99
CA ASN A 75 10.15 5.69 -40.41
C ASN A 75 8.78 5.45 -41.07
N GLY A 76 7.77 6.19 -40.72
CA GLY A 76 6.46 6.06 -41.35
C GLY A 76 5.26 6.31 -40.44
N GLY A 77 5.57 6.76 -39.24
CA GLY A 77 4.62 7.47 -38.42
C GLY A 77 3.35 6.75 -38.06
N GLU A 78 3.41 5.62 -37.35
CA GLU A 78 2.21 5.15 -36.67
C GLU A 78 1.88 6.11 -35.53
N VAL A 79 0.79 6.87 -35.69
CA VAL A 79 0.30 7.82 -34.67
C VAL A 79 -0.67 7.10 -33.76
N ARG A 80 -0.31 6.93 -32.49
CA ARG A 80 -1.24 6.45 -31.48
C ARG A 80 -1.91 7.62 -30.78
N VAL A 81 -3.21 7.49 -30.61
CA VAL A 81 -4.08 8.51 -30.00
C VAL A 81 -4.73 7.93 -28.76
N GLN A 82 -4.59 8.62 -27.64
CA GLN A 82 -5.20 8.23 -26.37
C GLN A 82 -6.04 9.38 -25.81
N TYR A 83 -7.18 9.04 -25.22
CA TYR A 83 -7.94 9.99 -24.41
C TYR A 83 -7.23 10.25 -23.08
N VAL A 84 -7.38 11.48 -22.56
CA VAL A 84 -6.85 11.84 -21.24
C VAL A 84 -7.50 10.96 -20.17
N PRO A 85 -6.72 10.33 -19.28
CA PRO A 85 -7.27 9.49 -18.22
C PRO A 85 -8.11 10.30 -17.24
N VAL A 86 -9.14 9.65 -16.71
CA VAL A 86 -10.02 10.22 -15.69
C VAL A 86 -9.33 10.17 -14.33
N PRO A 87 -9.32 11.28 -13.57
CA PRO A 87 -8.66 11.32 -12.26
C PRO A 87 -9.53 10.66 -11.17
N TYR A 88 -8.94 9.71 -10.45
CA TYR A 88 -9.53 9.08 -9.28
C TYR A 88 -8.58 9.14 -8.09
N ASN A 89 -9.14 9.23 -6.90
CA ASN A 89 -8.45 9.03 -5.65
C ASN A 89 -8.76 7.61 -5.16
N LEU A 90 -7.72 6.86 -4.85
CA LEU A 90 -7.82 5.51 -4.32
C LEU A 90 -7.43 5.57 -2.83
N SER A 91 -8.28 5.03 -1.96
CA SER A 91 -7.95 4.92 -0.54
C SER A 91 -7.60 3.48 -0.20
N PHE A 92 -6.51 3.32 0.53
CA PHE A 92 -6.06 2.03 1.02
C PHE A 92 -5.91 2.06 2.53
N GLU A 93 -6.19 0.94 3.14
CA GLU A 93 -5.87 0.67 4.53
C GLU A 93 -4.72 -0.34 4.57
N LEU A 94 -3.64 0.01 5.27
CA LEU A 94 -2.54 -0.90 5.58
C LEU A 94 -2.62 -1.22 7.07
N GLY A 95 -2.78 -2.48 7.42
CA GLY A 95 -2.86 -2.91 8.81
C GLY A 95 -1.72 -3.84 9.21
N VAL A 96 -1.33 -3.73 10.46
CA VAL A 96 -0.36 -4.60 11.13
C VAL A 96 -1.09 -5.41 12.18
N ILE A 97 -0.98 -6.74 12.12
CA ILE A 97 -1.50 -7.65 13.14
C ILE A 97 -0.30 -8.30 13.83
N ALA A 98 -0.19 -8.12 15.13
CA ALA A 98 0.88 -8.66 15.94
C ALA A 98 0.34 -9.23 17.25
N LYS A 99 1.09 -10.12 17.91
CA LYS A 99 0.77 -10.63 19.24
C LYS A 99 1.21 -9.67 20.34
N SER A 100 2.28 -8.94 20.10
CA SER A 100 2.89 -8.01 21.03
C SER A 100 2.73 -6.58 20.51
N GLN A 101 2.48 -5.67 21.42
CA GLN A 101 2.47 -4.23 21.15
C GLN A 101 3.83 -3.76 20.64
N ASP A 102 4.91 -4.28 21.19
CA ASP A 102 6.27 -3.91 20.81
C ASP A 102 6.55 -4.28 19.36
N ASP A 103 6.11 -5.45 18.90
CA ASP A 103 6.24 -5.87 17.50
C ASP A 103 5.46 -4.96 16.56
N ALA A 104 4.23 -4.58 16.93
CA ALA A 104 3.40 -3.68 16.14
C ALA A 104 4.03 -2.29 16.01
N LEU A 105 4.55 -1.75 17.11
CA LEU A 105 5.22 -0.44 17.14
C LEU A 105 6.53 -0.47 16.34
N GLN A 106 7.35 -1.50 16.47
CA GLN A 106 8.59 -1.64 15.70
C GLN A 106 8.33 -1.70 14.19
N ILE A 107 7.27 -2.42 13.76
CA ILE A 107 6.90 -2.48 12.35
C ILE A 107 6.43 -1.10 11.87
N THR A 108 5.59 -0.44 12.65
CA THR A 108 5.07 0.90 12.34
C THR A 108 6.20 1.93 12.24
N GLU A 109 7.15 1.90 13.17
CA GLU A 109 8.32 2.77 13.17
C GLU A 109 9.19 2.58 11.91
N GLN A 110 9.26 1.39 11.37
CA GLN A 110 9.99 1.14 10.12
C GLN A 110 9.24 1.59 8.87
N ILE A 111 7.90 1.68 8.92
CA ILE A 111 7.07 2.08 7.78
C ILE A 111 6.93 3.60 7.68
N LEU A 112 6.69 4.28 8.82
CA LEU A 112 6.41 5.72 8.86
C LEU A 112 7.45 6.61 8.17
N PRO A 113 8.78 6.36 8.27
CA PRO A 113 9.78 7.21 7.61
C PRO A 113 9.68 7.26 6.09
N TYR A 114 9.06 6.27 5.44
CA TYR A 114 8.86 6.28 3.99
C TYR A 114 7.82 7.32 3.55
N PHE A 115 6.96 7.79 4.46
CA PHE A 115 5.89 8.76 4.20
C PHE A 115 6.26 10.16 4.71
N GLN A 116 7.28 10.80 4.10
CA GLN A 116 7.73 12.14 4.48
C GLN A 116 7.70 13.12 3.29
N PRO A 117 6.61 13.77 2.99
CA PRO A 117 5.21 13.58 3.38
C PRO A 117 4.49 12.55 2.53
N SER A 118 5.08 12.11 1.41
CA SER A 118 4.49 11.17 0.48
C SER A 118 5.52 10.18 -0.07
N PHE A 119 5.05 9.00 -0.37
CA PHE A 119 5.80 7.98 -1.09
C PHE A 119 5.35 7.98 -2.56
N SER A 120 6.28 8.12 -3.50
CA SER A 120 5.97 8.16 -4.93
C SER A 120 6.21 6.79 -5.57
N VAL A 121 5.22 6.32 -6.32
CA VAL A 121 5.28 5.08 -7.11
C VAL A 121 5.17 5.43 -8.58
N THR A 122 6.16 5.07 -9.37
CA THR A 122 6.12 5.25 -10.83
C THR A 122 5.41 4.07 -11.46
N LEU A 123 4.27 4.33 -12.12
CA LEU A 123 3.53 3.35 -12.88
C LEU A 123 3.72 3.55 -14.38
N ASN A 124 3.95 2.47 -15.10
CA ASN A 124 3.92 2.47 -16.56
C ASN A 124 2.47 2.27 -17.02
N MET A 125 1.79 3.38 -17.33
CA MET A 125 0.36 3.36 -17.65
C MET A 125 0.10 2.66 -18.97
N ILE A 126 0.94 2.94 -19.98
CA ILE A 126 0.81 2.36 -21.31
C ILE A 126 2.21 1.97 -21.80
N PRO A 127 2.54 0.69 -21.73
CA PRO A 127 3.85 0.20 -22.14
C PRO A 127 4.23 0.60 -23.58
N ASP A 128 3.26 0.52 -24.49
CA ASP A 128 3.46 0.81 -25.91
C ASP A 128 3.75 2.28 -26.24
N MET A 129 3.35 3.20 -25.34
CA MET A 129 3.58 4.64 -25.50
C MET A 129 4.70 5.14 -24.57
N ASN A 130 5.30 4.26 -23.77
CA ASN A 130 6.31 4.58 -22.74
C ASN A 130 5.85 5.70 -21.78
N GLU A 131 4.53 5.80 -21.57
CA GLU A 131 3.96 6.79 -20.66
C GLU A 131 4.08 6.32 -19.22
N LYS A 132 4.95 6.96 -18.47
CA LYS A 132 5.15 6.73 -17.05
C LYS A 132 4.52 7.86 -16.25
N ARG A 133 3.86 7.52 -15.16
CA ARG A 133 3.31 8.49 -14.21
C ARG A 133 3.73 8.17 -12.80
N ASP A 134 4.10 9.23 -12.09
CA ASP A 134 4.38 9.15 -10.68
C ASP A 134 3.09 9.39 -9.91
N ILE A 135 2.73 8.40 -9.09
CA ILE A 135 1.56 8.46 -8.21
C ILE A 135 2.05 8.68 -6.80
N ALA A 136 1.58 9.75 -6.17
CA ALA A 136 1.90 10.05 -4.79
C ALA A 136 0.96 9.28 -3.86
N VAL A 137 1.54 8.52 -2.94
CA VAL A 137 0.84 7.86 -1.83
C VAL A 137 1.09 8.68 -0.58
N VAL A 138 0.03 9.27 -0.03
CA VAL A 138 0.10 10.16 1.13
C VAL A 138 -0.47 9.42 2.34
N LEU A 139 0.22 9.51 3.48
CA LEU A 139 -0.29 8.98 4.74
C LEU A 139 -1.28 10.00 5.35
N ASN A 140 -2.54 9.61 5.52
CA ASN A 140 -3.56 10.50 6.10
C ASN A 140 -3.66 10.36 7.60
N ASN A 141 -3.75 9.13 8.09
CA ASN A 141 -3.99 8.87 9.50
C ASN A 141 -3.31 7.56 9.93
N VAL A 142 -2.92 7.51 11.18
CA VAL A 142 -2.44 6.30 11.85
C VAL A 142 -3.32 6.11 13.07
N SER A 143 -4.05 5.00 13.14
CA SER A 143 -4.84 4.62 14.29
C SER A 143 -4.27 3.36 14.95
N TYR A 144 -4.37 3.29 16.23
CA TYR A 144 -3.93 2.17 17.04
C TYR A 144 -5.10 1.63 17.85
N GLU A 145 -5.35 0.33 17.73
CA GLU A 145 -6.36 -0.38 18.52
C GLU A 145 -5.65 -1.49 19.29
N ASP A 146 -5.81 -1.47 20.61
CA ASP A 146 -5.36 -2.53 21.50
C ASP A 146 -6.57 -3.38 21.92
N THR A 147 -6.67 -4.55 21.29
CA THR A 147 -7.66 -5.57 21.65
C THR A 147 -6.91 -6.82 22.11
N SER A 148 -7.61 -7.91 22.41
CA SER A 148 -6.98 -9.21 22.75
C SER A 148 -5.94 -9.69 21.73
N VAL A 149 -5.97 -9.12 20.50
CA VAL A 149 -4.93 -9.17 19.47
C VAL A 149 -4.63 -7.72 19.09
N SER A 150 -3.39 -7.26 19.27
CA SER A 150 -2.99 -5.87 18.97
C SER A 150 -3.04 -5.58 17.48
N TYR A 151 -3.75 -4.53 17.09
CA TYR A 151 -3.87 -4.07 15.70
C TYR A 151 -3.40 -2.64 15.53
N THR A 152 -2.64 -2.36 14.50
CA THR A 152 -2.30 -1.00 14.06
C THR A 152 -2.81 -0.77 12.65
N HIS A 153 -3.57 0.29 12.43
CA HIS A 153 -4.12 0.68 11.14
C HIS A 153 -3.43 1.92 10.59
N LEU A 154 -3.02 1.85 9.34
CA LEU A 154 -2.47 2.96 8.58
C LEU A 154 -3.39 3.23 7.38
N THR A 155 -4.10 4.36 7.37
CA THR A 155 -4.94 4.73 6.24
C THR A 155 -4.14 5.56 5.24
N LEU A 156 -4.03 5.06 4.03
CA LEU A 156 -3.25 5.62 2.95
C LEU A 156 -4.16 6.02 1.78
N PRO A 157 -4.56 7.28 1.62
CA PRO A 157 -5.15 7.72 0.38
C PRO A 157 -4.07 7.89 -0.68
N THR A 158 -4.37 7.38 -1.86
CA THR A 158 -3.53 7.49 -3.04
C THR A 158 -4.20 8.42 -4.03
N LYS A 159 -3.52 9.48 -4.45
CA LYS A 159 -3.97 10.32 -5.55
C LYS A 159 -3.38 9.80 -6.86
N ALA A 160 -4.22 9.18 -7.64
CA ALA A 160 -3.88 8.79 -9.01
C ALA A 160 -4.25 9.86 -10.03
#